data_def08537148cba6380d6a7c8a033638d
#
_entry.id   def08537148cba6380d6a7c8a033638d
#
_cell.length_a   1.000
_cell.length_b   1.000
_cell.length_c   1.000
_cell.angle_alpha   90.00
_cell.angle_beta   90.00
_cell.angle_gamma   90.00
#
_symmetry.space_group_name_H-M   'P 1'
#
loop_
_entity.id
_entity.type
_entity.pdbx_description
1 polymer ?
#
loop_
_entity_poly.entity_id
_entity_poly.type
_entity_poly.pdbx_seq_one_letter_code
_entity_poly.pdbx_strand_id
1 'polypeptide(L)'
;GQAGQVPAGAYVATGLTDADPAKEFRTVGGDYYDPTKAANEANLQKAKDLLAEAGYPNGEGFPTMEYLYNDGTGHQQIGEALQSMWAKIGVNVNLVSQDWATFLNSRKNGDYDIARNGWLGDYNDPISFLDMWITGGGNNDAQWSNTEYDALISQIKTSSDAAERMKLMHQAEDILFDEWVLCPIYYYVDIFLQDTNLEGAWSSPLGYKYFMYATMKA
;
A
#
# COMPACT_ATOMS: atom_id res chain seq x y z
N GLY A 1 14.41 3.22 -1.97
CA GLY A 1 14.96 2.30 -1.02
C GLY A 1 16.29 1.72 -1.49
N GLN A 2 17.17 1.47 -0.57
CA GLN A 2 18.50 0.95 -0.90
C GLN A 2 18.64 -0.54 -0.54
N ALA A 3 17.54 -1.13 -0.06
CA ALA A 3 17.52 -2.47 0.47
C ALA A 3 16.62 -3.43 -0.34
N GLY A 4 16.36 -3.09 -1.61
CA GLY A 4 15.57 -3.93 -2.51
C GLY A 4 14.08 -3.63 -2.55
N GLN A 5 13.61 -2.56 -1.89
CA GLN A 5 12.22 -2.12 -2.00
C GLN A 5 11.88 -1.82 -3.47
N VAL A 6 10.69 -2.25 -3.89
CA VAL A 6 10.17 -2.04 -5.24
C VAL A 6 9.05 -1.00 -5.18
N PRO A 7 9.05 0.01 -6.06
CA PRO A 7 7.91 0.93 -6.18
C PRO A 7 6.61 0.15 -6.40
N ALA A 8 5.54 0.56 -5.76
CA ALA A 8 4.25 -0.10 -5.86
C ALA A 8 3.30 0.69 -6.77
N GLY A 9 2.77 0.04 -7.79
CA GLY A 9 1.73 0.58 -8.67
C GLY A 9 0.32 0.12 -8.33
N ALA A 10 0.18 -0.70 -7.26
CA ALA A 10 -1.07 -1.24 -6.76
C ALA A 10 -0.96 -1.54 -5.25
N TYR A 11 -2.07 -1.95 -4.62
CA TYR A 11 -2.12 -2.12 -3.17
C TYR A 11 -1.78 -3.54 -2.72
N VAL A 12 -2.43 -4.56 -3.28
CA VAL A 12 -2.14 -5.95 -2.93
C VAL A 12 -0.72 -6.30 -3.32
N ALA A 13 0.08 -6.77 -2.38
CA ALA A 13 1.50 -7.03 -2.57
C ALA A 13 1.76 -8.22 -3.52
N THR A 14 2.98 -8.29 -4.04
CA THR A 14 3.48 -9.45 -4.79
C THR A 14 3.62 -10.69 -3.90
N GLY A 15 3.70 -11.87 -4.52
CA GLY A 15 3.90 -13.14 -3.81
C GLY A 15 2.63 -13.83 -3.35
N LEU A 16 1.44 -13.25 -3.58
CA LEU A 16 0.15 -13.86 -3.31
C LEU A 16 -0.37 -14.58 -4.55
N THR A 17 -0.90 -15.78 -4.37
CA THR A 17 -1.41 -16.60 -5.48
C THR A 17 -2.76 -16.09 -5.97
N ASP A 18 -3.00 -16.25 -7.28
CA ASP A 18 -4.32 -16.08 -7.92
C ASP A 18 -5.09 -17.40 -7.97
N ALA A 19 -6.22 -17.44 -8.68
CA ALA A 19 -7.03 -18.65 -8.91
C ALA A 19 -6.22 -19.80 -9.54
N ASP A 20 -5.33 -19.49 -10.45
CA ASP A 20 -4.30 -20.40 -10.95
C ASP A 20 -3.08 -20.32 -10.00
N PRO A 21 -2.75 -21.38 -9.25
CA PRO A 21 -1.62 -21.36 -8.31
C PRO A 21 -0.24 -21.07 -8.94
N ALA A 22 -0.14 -21.16 -10.27
CA ALA A 22 1.06 -20.79 -11.00
C ALA A 22 1.18 -19.30 -11.29
N LYS A 23 0.16 -18.52 -10.96
CA LYS A 23 0.10 -17.07 -11.19
C LYS A 23 -0.03 -16.31 -9.89
N GLU A 24 0.55 -15.12 -9.89
CA GLU A 24 0.39 -14.18 -8.78
C GLU A 24 -0.78 -13.23 -9.03
N PHE A 25 -1.51 -12.89 -7.99
CA PHE A 25 -2.61 -11.91 -8.01
C PHE A 25 -2.16 -10.59 -8.65
N ARG A 26 -0.99 -10.07 -8.27
CA ARG A 26 -0.47 -8.82 -8.83
C ARG A 26 -0.17 -8.92 -10.34
N THR A 27 0.31 -10.07 -10.81
CA THR A 27 0.62 -10.27 -12.23
C THR A 27 -0.66 -10.36 -13.08
N VAL A 28 -1.75 -10.89 -12.53
CA VAL A 28 -3.05 -10.98 -13.20
C VAL A 28 -3.75 -9.61 -13.23
N GLY A 29 -3.82 -8.91 -12.09
CA GLY A 29 -4.48 -7.61 -11.97
C GLY A 29 -3.69 -6.45 -12.59
N GLY A 30 -2.36 -6.55 -12.65
CA GLY A 30 -1.50 -5.46 -13.15
C GLY A 30 -1.40 -4.28 -12.16
N ASP A 31 -0.84 -3.19 -12.61
CA ASP A 31 -0.69 -1.95 -11.84
C ASP A 31 -1.68 -0.90 -12.33
N TYR A 32 -2.15 -0.02 -11.44
CA TYR A 32 -3.08 1.08 -11.74
C TYR A 32 -2.38 2.32 -12.30
N TYR A 33 -1.07 2.42 -12.09
CA TYR A 33 -0.22 3.43 -12.71
C TYR A 33 1.19 2.85 -12.88
N ASP A 34 1.97 3.46 -13.78
CA ASP A 34 3.37 3.08 -13.95
C ASP A 34 4.25 3.83 -12.93
N PRO A 35 4.77 3.16 -11.90
CA PRO A 35 5.62 3.78 -10.88
C PRO A 35 7.08 3.94 -11.33
N THR A 36 7.39 3.60 -12.58
CA THR A 36 8.78 3.62 -13.06
C THR A 36 9.30 5.04 -13.27
N LYS A 37 10.60 5.19 -13.17
CA LYS A 37 11.25 6.47 -13.44
C LYS A 37 11.02 6.96 -14.88
N ALA A 38 10.82 6.05 -15.82
CA ALA A 38 10.55 6.39 -17.23
C ALA A 38 9.20 7.10 -17.40
N ALA A 39 8.18 6.72 -16.63
CA ALA A 39 6.86 7.33 -16.69
C ALA A 39 6.74 8.64 -15.89
N ASN A 40 7.76 9.02 -15.12
CA ASN A 40 7.67 10.13 -14.16
C ASN A 40 7.28 11.47 -14.77
N GLU A 41 7.79 11.82 -15.95
CA GLU A 41 7.44 13.08 -16.61
C GLU A 41 5.97 13.10 -17.08
N ALA A 42 5.51 12.01 -17.65
CA ALA A 42 4.11 11.84 -18.08
C ALA A 42 3.15 11.87 -16.87
N ASN A 43 3.49 11.19 -15.80
CA ASN A 43 2.73 11.20 -14.55
C ASN A 43 2.67 12.59 -13.92
N LEU A 44 3.78 13.32 -13.93
CA LEU A 44 3.85 14.71 -13.44
C LEU A 44 2.95 15.64 -14.25
N GLN A 45 2.96 15.51 -15.58
CA GLN A 45 2.09 16.32 -16.44
C GLN A 45 0.61 15.96 -16.20
N LYS A 46 0.27 14.67 -16.15
CA LYS A 46 -1.09 14.21 -15.83
C LYS A 46 -1.59 14.75 -14.48
N ALA A 47 -0.73 14.76 -13.46
CA ALA A 47 -1.09 15.31 -12.15
C ALA A 47 -1.39 16.81 -12.20
N LYS A 48 -0.64 17.60 -12.98
CA LYS A 48 -0.92 19.03 -13.21
C LYS A 48 -2.22 19.26 -13.97
N ASP A 49 -2.49 18.44 -14.96
CA ASP A 49 -3.73 18.53 -15.75
C ASP A 49 -4.94 18.22 -14.87
N LEU A 50 -4.89 17.17 -14.04
CA LEU A 50 -5.94 16.81 -13.09
C LEU A 50 -6.17 17.91 -12.02
N LEU A 51 -5.11 18.55 -11.51
CA LEU A 51 -5.24 19.69 -10.61
C LEU A 51 -5.93 20.87 -11.28
N ALA A 52 -5.60 21.15 -12.55
CA ALA A 52 -6.24 22.21 -13.32
C ALA A 52 -7.73 21.91 -13.59
N GLU A 53 -8.07 20.65 -13.93
CA GLU A 53 -9.45 20.20 -14.08
C GLU A 53 -10.25 20.33 -12.78
N ALA A 54 -9.60 20.08 -11.63
CA ALA A 54 -10.18 20.26 -10.30
C ALA A 54 -10.31 21.75 -9.89
N GLY A 55 -9.88 22.68 -10.72
CA GLY A 55 -9.98 24.12 -10.47
C GLY A 55 -8.74 24.74 -9.81
N TYR A 56 -7.62 24.02 -9.73
CA TYR A 56 -6.38 24.46 -9.10
C TYR A 56 -5.20 24.47 -10.08
N PRO A 57 -5.24 25.23 -11.18
CA PRO A 57 -4.15 25.25 -12.17
C PRO A 57 -2.84 25.64 -11.48
N ASN A 58 -1.79 24.84 -11.68
CA ASN A 58 -0.49 24.99 -11.01
C ASN A 58 -0.55 24.96 -9.46
N GLY A 59 -1.63 24.44 -8.87
CA GLY A 59 -1.86 24.43 -7.43
C GLY A 59 -2.36 25.76 -6.84
N GLU A 60 -2.70 26.73 -7.67
CA GLU A 60 -3.20 28.03 -7.20
C GLU A 60 -4.51 27.87 -6.42
N GLY A 61 -4.50 28.31 -5.15
CA GLY A 61 -5.66 28.18 -4.26
C GLY A 61 -5.88 26.80 -3.66
N PHE A 62 -5.06 25.80 -4.00
CA PHE A 62 -5.12 24.50 -3.35
C PHE A 62 -4.71 24.61 -1.87
N PRO A 63 -5.46 24.04 -0.92
CA PRO A 63 -5.13 24.14 0.49
C PRO A 63 -3.79 23.46 0.80
N THR A 64 -3.09 23.99 1.82
CA THR A 64 -1.93 23.27 2.37
C THR A 64 -2.42 22.05 3.13
N MET A 65 -1.92 20.87 2.75
CA MET A 65 -2.28 19.60 3.36
C MET A 65 -1.32 19.24 4.50
N GLU A 66 -1.77 18.45 5.45
CA GLU A 66 -0.91 17.84 6.47
C GLU A 66 -0.62 16.38 6.14
N TYR A 67 0.67 16.02 6.07
CA TYR A 67 1.12 14.64 5.96
C TYR A 67 1.58 14.13 7.31
N LEU A 68 0.77 13.28 7.91
CA LEU A 68 1.00 12.66 9.21
C LEU A 68 1.83 11.37 9.08
N TYR A 69 2.90 11.25 9.86
CA TYR A 69 3.71 10.02 9.94
C TYR A 69 4.24 9.80 11.37
N ASN A 70 4.55 8.55 11.70
CA ASN A 70 5.22 8.26 12.96
C ASN A 70 6.72 8.49 12.85
N ASP A 71 7.34 8.93 13.94
CA ASP A 71 8.78 9.12 14.06
C ASP A 71 9.58 7.82 13.85
N GLY A 72 10.86 7.96 13.56
CA GLY A 72 11.80 6.84 13.35
C GLY A 72 11.83 6.27 11.93
N THR A 73 12.74 5.35 11.70
CA THR A 73 12.90 4.40 10.57
C THR A 73 12.76 4.94 9.14
N GLY A 74 13.15 6.18 8.87
CA GLY A 74 13.19 6.72 7.50
C GLY A 74 11.86 7.31 7.01
N HIS A 75 10.81 7.33 7.82
CA HIS A 75 9.52 7.92 7.44
C HIS A 75 9.62 9.42 7.18
N GLN A 76 10.45 10.13 7.95
CA GLN A 76 10.74 11.54 7.71
C GLN A 76 11.35 11.75 6.31
N GLN A 77 12.35 10.96 5.92
CA GLN A 77 13.00 11.07 4.62
C GLN A 77 12.02 10.81 3.47
N ILE A 78 11.09 9.86 3.64
CA ILE A 78 10.02 9.59 2.68
C ILE A 78 9.08 10.79 2.61
N GLY A 79 8.66 11.35 3.76
CA GLY A 79 7.81 12.54 3.82
C GLY A 79 8.44 13.74 3.11
N GLU A 80 9.72 14.02 3.34
CA GLU A 80 10.48 15.10 2.67
C GLU A 80 10.55 14.88 1.15
N ALA A 81 10.74 13.63 0.71
CA ALA A 81 10.72 13.29 -0.70
C ALA A 81 9.34 13.52 -1.33
N LEU A 82 8.26 13.07 -0.67
CA LEU A 82 6.89 13.27 -1.12
C LEU A 82 6.53 14.76 -1.16
N GLN A 83 6.86 15.53 -0.13
CA GLN A 83 6.68 16.98 -0.08
C GLN A 83 7.35 17.66 -1.28
N SER A 84 8.60 17.27 -1.59
CA SER A 84 9.33 17.78 -2.75
C SER A 84 8.68 17.39 -4.08
N MET A 85 8.05 16.21 -4.17
CA MET A 85 7.33 15.77 -5.37
C MET A 85 6.04 16.56 -5.55
N TRP A 86 5.23 16.73 -4.51
CA TRP A 86 3.99 17.49 -4.54
C TRP A 86 4.23 18.99 -4.85
N ALA A 87 5.32 19.56 -4.34
CA ALA A 87 5.70 20.94 -4.68
C ALA A 87 5.89 21.18 -6.19
N LYS A 88 6.29 20.13 -6.97
CA LYS A 88 6.43 20.24 -8.43
C LYS A 88 5.10 20.43 -9.18
N ILE A 89 4.01 20.08 -8.55
CA ILE A 89 2.65 20.27 -9.08
C ILE A 89 1.92 21.44 -8.38
N GLY A 90 2.61 22.16 -7.49
CA GLY A 90 2.05 23.31 -6.78
C GLY A 90 1.29 22.98 -5.51
N VAL A 91 1.34 21.72 -5.04
CA VAL A 91 0.70 21.30 -3.79
C VAL A 91 1.67 21.47 -2.64
N ASN A 92 1.26 22.24 -1.63
CA ASN A 92 2.04 22.45 -0.41
C ASN A 92 1.60 21.46 0.67
N VAL A 93 2.59 20.84 1.33
CA VAL A 93 2.35 19.83 2.36
C VAL A 93 3.20 20.14 3.58
N ASN A 94 2.59 20.17 4.76
CA ASN A 94 3.25 20.23 6.05
C ASN A 94 3.53 18.82 6.56
N LEU A 95 4.74 18.58 7.04
CA LEU A 95 5.14 17.29 7.61
C LEU A 95 4.86 17.30 9.11
N VAL A 96 4.02 16.37 9.59
CA VAL A 96 3.64 16.22 11.00
C VAL A 96 4.14 14.88 11.51
N SER A 97 5.13 14.92 12.41
CA SER A 97 5.70 13.72 13.05
C SER A 97 5.11 13.53 14.45
N GLN A 98 4.73 12.30 14.77
CA GLN A 98 4.23 11.92 16.08
C GLN A 98 4.93 10.65 16.57
N ASP A 99 4.99 10.43 17.89
CA ASP A 99 5.34 9.13 18.44
C ASP A 99 4.31 8.08 18.02
N TRP A 100 4.70 6.79 18.07
CA TRP A 100 3.86 5.70 17.55
C TRP A 100 2.46 5.65 18.17
N ALA A 101 2.32 5.83 19.49
CA ALA A 101 1.03 5.72 20.16
C ALA A 101 0.09 6.88 19.81
N THR A 102 0.61 8.10 19.80
CA THR A 102 -0.11 9.30 19.37
C THR A 102 -0.52 9.20 17.90
N PHE A 103 0.42 8.78 17.04
CA PHE A 103 0.17 8.58 15.60
C PHE A 103 -0.97 7.60 15.34
N LEU A 104 -1.01 6.45 16.02
CA LEU A 104 -2.10 5.49 15.89
C LEU A 104 -3.45 6.07 16.28
N ASN A 105 -3.49 6.87 17.37
CA ASN A 105 -4.72 7.51 17.80
C ASN A 105 -5.20 8.57 16.81
N SER A 106 -4.30 9.46 16.38
CA SER A 106 -4.62 10.49 15.37
C SER A 106 -5.13 9.85 14.07
N ARG A 107 -4.47 8.79 13.59
CA ARG A 107 -4.88 8.08 12.39
C ARG A 107 -6.25 7.42 12.52
N LYS A 108 -6.54 6.76 13.65
CA LYS A 108 -7.85 6.15 13.91
C LYS A 108 -8.98 7.18 14.03
N ASN A 109 -8.67 8.36 14.55
CA ASN A 109 -9.65 9.45 14.67
C ASN A 109 -9.88 10.20 13.36
N GLY A 110 -9.01 10.01 12.34
CA GLY A 110 -9.06 10.78 11.09
C GLY A 110 -8.49 12.20 11.24
N ASP A 111 -7.63 12.44 12.24
CA ASP A 111 -7.02 13.74 12.52
C ASP A 111 -5.81 14.00 11.57
N TYR A 112 -6.05 14.00 10.26
CA TYR A 112 -5.04 14.21 9.21
C TYR A 112 -5.70 14.47 7.85
N ASP A 113 -4.96 15.07 6.93
CA ASP A 113 -5.35 15.11 5.51
C ASP A 113 -4.79 13.91 4.76
N ILE A 114 -3.51 13.61 4.99
CA ILE A 114 -2.81 12.46 4.42
C ILE A 114 -2.04 11.77 5.56
N ALA A 115 -2.19 10.47 5.72
CA ALA A 115 -1.42 9.73 6.72
C ALA A 115 -0.60 8.60 6.09
N ARG A 116 0.62 8.44 6.59
CA ARG A 116 1.42 7.25 6.32
C ARG A 116 0.69 6.02 6.81
N ASN A 117 0.62 4.98 5.99
CA ASN A 117 0.16 3.66 6.40
C ASN A 117 1.10 2.58 5.86
N GLY A 118 0.95 1.36 6.37
CA GLY A 118 1.61 0.16 5.88
C GLY A 118 0.90 -1.07 6.40
N TRP A 119 0.83 -2.10 5.57
CA TRP A 119 0.18 -3.36 5.90
C TRP A 119 1.08 -4.54 5.57
N LEU A 120 1.07 -5.55 6.41
CA LEU A 120 1.67 -6.85 6.17
C LEU A 120 0.54 -7.87 6.13
N GLY A 121 0.51 -8.71 5.09
CA GLY A 121 -0.51 -9.74 4.98
C GLY A 121 -0.41 -10.76 6.12
N ASP A 122 -1.53 -11.13 6.72
CA ASP A 122 -1.59 -12.09 7.82
C ASP A 122 -1.50 -13.54 7.32
N TYR A 123 -1.91 -13.78 6.07
CA TYR A 123 -1.93 -15.10 5.41
C TYR A 123 -1.87 -14.94 3.89
N ASN A 124 -1.61 -16.06 3.19
CA ASN A 124 -1.46 -16.08 1.74
C ASN A 124 -2.84 -16.07 1.03
N ASP A 125 -3.53 -14.94 1.11
CA ASP A 125 -4.75 -14.66 0.37
C ASP A 125 -4.90 -13.13 0.22
N PRO A 126 -5.19 -12.59 -0.97
CA PRO A 126 -5.33 -11.15 -1.20
C PRO A 126 -6.36 -10.45 -0.31
N ILE A 127 -7.36 -11.19 0.21
CA ILE A 127 -8.36 -10.62 1.12
C ILE A 127 -7.73 -10.09 2.41
N SER A 128 -6.54 -10.58 2.82
CA SER A 128 -5.80 -10.02 3.95
C SER A 128 -5.41 -8.56 3.77
N PHE A 129 -5.39 -8.07 2.53
CA PHE A 129 -5.18 -6.67 2.17
C PHE A 129 -6.50 -5.93 1.95
N LEU A 130 -7.49 -6.61 1.38
CA LEU A 130 -8.71 -5.95 0.92
C LEU A 130 -9.76 -5.78 2.02
N ASP A 131 -9.90 -6.72 2.94
CA ASP A 131 -10.97 -6.64 3.95
C ASP A 131 -10.77 -5.57 5.02
N MET A 132 -9.60 -4.94 5.08
CA MET A 132 -9.35 -3.85 6.00
C MET A 132 -10.12 -2.56 5.64
N TRP A 133 -10.60 -2.40 4.42
CA TRP A 133 -11.25 -1.18 3.93
C TRP A 133 -12.79 -1.19 4.04
N ILE A 134 -13.38 -2.21 4.63
CA ILE A 134 -14.83 -2.27 4.85
C ILE A 134 -15.32 -1.10 5.71
N THR A 135 -16.52 -0.63 5.44
CA THR A 135 -17.15 0.44 6.20
C THR A 135 -17.18 0.14 7.70
N GLY A 136 -16.64 1.04 8.51
CA GLY A 136 -16.56 0.88 9.96
C GLY A 136 -15.59 -0.21 10.44
N GLY A 137 -14.77 -0.77 9.56
CA GLY A 137 -13.73 -1.74 9.90
C GLY A 137 -12.66 -1.16 10.81
N GLY A 138 -12.17 -1.95 11.77
CA GLY A 138 -11.20 -1.48 12.76
C GLY A 138 -9.83 -1.11 12.21
N ASN A 139 -9.53 -1.48 10.96
CA ASN A 139 -8.31 -1.13 10.23
C ASN A 139 -8.52 -0.09 9.13
N ASN A 140 -9.77 0.32 8.89
CA ASN A 140 -10.11 1.35 7.92
C ASN A 140 -9.91 2.75 8.54
N ASP A 141 -8.66 3.11 8.73
CA ASP A 141 -8.30 4.41 9.33
C ASP A 141 -8.60 5.60 8.40
N ALA A 142 -8.81 5.36 7.10
CA ALA A 142 -9.28 6.38 6.16
C ALA A 142 -10.75 6.75 6.39
N GLN A 143 -11.48 5.98 7.20
CA GLN A 143 -12.92 6.15 7.44
C GLN A 143 -13.75 6.18 6.14
N TRP A 144 -13.23 5.57 5.10
CA TRP A 144 -13.87 5.46 3.81
C TRP A 144 -15.06 4.49 3.86
N SER A 145 -16.06 4.74 3.03
CA SER A 145 -17.27 3.92 2.98
C SER A 145 -17.75 3.77 1.54
N ASN A 146 -17.93 2.52 1.12
CA ASN A 146 -18.50 2.20 -0.18
C ASN A 146 -19.32 0.91 -0.07
N THR A 147 -20.63 1.00 -0.33
CA THR A 147 -21.55 -0.13 -0.18
C THR A 147 -21.33 -1.24 -1.21
N GLU A 148 -20.84 -0.91 -2.40
CA GLU A 148 -20.49 -1.89 -3.42
C GLU A 148 -19.25 -2.68 -2.98
N TYR A 149 -18.25 -1.99 -2.45
CA TYR A 149 -17.07 -2.62 -1.87
C TYR A 149 -17.42 -3.59 -0.74
N ASP A 150 -18.24 -3.15 0.21
CA ASP A 150 -18.69 -3.98 1.34
C ASP A 150 -19.44 -5.23 0.85
N ALA A 151 -20.26 -5.09 -0.19
CA ALA A 151 -20.96 -6.22 -0.79
C ALA A 151 -20.01 -7.20 -1.47
N LEU A 152 -18.98 -6.71 -2.20
CA LEU A 152 -17.94 -7.56 -2.78
C LEU A 152 -17.17 -8.33 -1.72
N ILE A 153 -16.71 -7.67 -0.66
CA ILE A 153 -15.99 -8.34 0.44
C ILE A 153 -16.86 -9.41 1.11
N SER A 154 -18.16 -9.15 1.30
CA SER A 154 -19.10 -10.14 1.82
C SER A 154 -19.23 -11.36 0.90
N GLN A 155 -19.34 -11.15 -0.41
CA GLN A 155 -19.39 -12.24 -1.39
C GLN A 155 -18.10 -13.05 -1.43
N ILE A 156 -16.95 -12.39 -1.41
CA ILE A 156 -15.63 -13.04 -1.36
C ILE A 156 -15.53 -13.97 -0.15
N LYS A 157 -15.95 -13.51 1.02
CA LYS A 157 -15.89 -14.28 2.28
C LYS A 157 -16.82 -15.50 2.29
N THR A 158 -17.86 -15.51 1.48
CA THR A 158 -18.85 -16.62 1.44
C THR A 158 -18.69 -17.53 0.23
N SER A 159 -17.95 -17.15 -0.81
CA SER A 159 -17.74 -17.95 -1.99
C SER A 159 -16.74 -19.07 -1.72
N SER A 160 -17.07 -20.28 -2.18
CA SER A 160 -16.17 -21.45 -2.22
C SER A 160 -15.50 -21.65 -3.58
N ASP A 161 -15.86 -20.88 -4.59
CA ASP A 161 -15.26 -20.91 -5.92
C ASP A 161 -14.01 -20.00 -5.95
N ALA A 162 -12.84 -20.59 -6.11
CA ALA A 162 -11.57 -19.87 -6.07
C ALA A 162 -11.44 -18.86 -7.23
N ALA A 163 -11.93 -19.22 -8.43
CA ALA A 163 -11.84 -18.33 -9.58
C ALA A 163 -12.77 -17.11 -9.42
N GLU A 164 -13.99 -17.33 -8.96
CA GLU A 164 -14.93 -16.26 -8.68
C GLU A 164 -14.42 -15.37 -7.53
N ARG A 165 -13.85 -15.94 -6.46
CA ARG A 165 -13.26 -15.18 -5.37
C ARG A 165 -12.17 -14.22 -5.86
N MET A 166 -11.21 -14.70 -6.66
CA MET A 166 -10.11 -13.88 -7.16
C MET A 166 -10.63 -12.77 -8.08
N LYS A 167 -11.58 -13.08 -8.96
CA LYS A 167 -12.23 -12.08 -9.79
C LYS A 167 -12.89 -10.96 -8.97
N LEU A 168 -13.63 -11.31 -7.92
CA LEU A 168 -14.25 -10.33 -7.02
C LEU A 168 -13.20 -9.53 -6.24
N MET A 169 -12.05 -10.12 -5.88
CA MET A 169 -10.95 -9.40 -5.23
C MET A 169 -10.28 -8.39 -6.15
N HIS A 170 -10.10 -8.71 -7.43
CA HIS A 170 -9.64 -7.73 -8.42
C HIS A 170 -10.62 -6.56 -8.55
N GLN A 171 -11.93 -6.83 -8.63
CA GLN A 171 -12.95 -5.79 -8.64
C GLN A 171 -12.94 -4.91 -7.38
N ALA A 172 -12.70 -5.52 -6.21
CA ALA A 172 -12.57 -4.76 -4.97
C ALA A 172 -11.33 -3.85 -5.00
N GLU A 173 -10.20 -4.33 -5.51
CA GLU A 173 -9.01 -3.49 -5.68
C GLU A 173 -9.25 -2.36 -6.71
N ASP A 174 -9.98 -2.64 -7.80
CA ASP A 174 -10.37 -1.63 -8.80
C ASP A 174 -11.10 -0.46 -8.14
N ILE A 175 -12.10 -0.73 -7.28
CA ILE A 175 -12.85 0.32 -6.56
C ILE A 175 -11.94 1.19 -5.68
N LEU A 176 -10.96 0.59 -4.98
CA LEU A 176 -10.02 1.36 -4.16
C LEU A 176 -9.21 2.37 -4.99
N PHE A 177 -8.90 2.03 -6.24
CA PHE A 177 -8.13 2.89 -7.14
C PHE A 177 -9.00 3.79 -8.00
N ASP A 178 -10.24 3.44 -8.27
CA ASP A 178 -11.21 4.36 -8.91
C ASP A 178 -11.50 5.56 -7.99
N GLU A 179 -11.56 5.32 -6.68
CA GLU A 179 -11.77 6.37 -5.67
C GLU A 179 -10.47 6.90 -5.03
N TRP A 180 -9.32 6.31 -5.36
CA TRP A 180 -8.00 6.69 -4.82
C TRP A 180 -7.97 6.79 -3.29
N VAL A 181 -8.58 5.81 -2.62
CA VAL A 181 -8.62 5.71 -1.15
C VAL A 181 -7.22 5.68 -0.54
N LEU A 182 -6.25 5.15 -1.28
CA LEU A 182 -4.86 5.06 -0.90
C LEU A 182 -3.94 5.36 -2.10
N CYS A 183 -2.71 5.79 -1.79
CA CYS A 183 -1.64 5.95 -2.77
C CYS A 183 -0.50 4.99 -2.41
N PRO A 184 -0.29 3.91 -3.16
CA PRO A 184 0.81 2.99 -2.90
C PRO A 184 2.14 3.65 -3.23
N ILE A 185 3.17 3.39 -2.42
CA ILE A 185 4.50 3.99 -2.60
C ILE A 185 5.53 2.93 -2.89
N TYR A 186 5.60 1.87 -2.09
CA TYR A 186 6.53 0.76 -2.30
C TYR A 186 6.06 -0.49 -1.56
N TYR A 187 6.48 -1.64 -2.06
CA TYR A 187 6.36 -2.91 -1.36
C TYR A 187 7.52 -3.08 -0.38
N TYR A 188 7.21 -3.53 0.84
CA TYR A 188 8.22 -3.86 1.83
C TYR A 188 9.05 -5.05 1.38
N VAL A 189 10.31 -5.05 1.82
CA VAL A 189 11.19 -6.20 1.73
C VAL A 189 11.71 -6.54 3.11
N ASP A 190 11.87 -7.82 3.37
CA ASP A 190 12.46 -8.32 4.59
C ASP A 190 13.97 -8.56 4.35
N ILE A 191 14.80 -7.95 5.19
CA ILE A 191 16.24 -8.03 5.08
C ILE A 191 16.76 -8.75 6.30
N PHE A 192 17.50 -9.84 6.05
CA PHE A 192 18.15 -10.58 7.12
C PHE A 192 19.55 -11.05 6.71
N LEU A 193 20.37 -11.25 7.71
CA LEU A 193 21.68 -11.88 7.54
C LEU A 193 21.60 -13.31 8.04
N GLN A 194 22.13 -14.25 7.26
CA GLN A 194 22.20 -15.66 7.60
C GLN A 194 23.64 -16.14 7.50
N ASP A 195 24.10 -16.90 8.50
CA ASP A 195 25.38 -17.60 8.43
C ASP A 195 25.38 -18.59 7.26
N THR A 196 26.46 -18.61 6.49
CA THR A 196 26.60 -19.49 5.32
C THR A 196 26.62 -20.98 5.68
N ASN A 197 26.93 -21.32 6.94
CA ASN A 197 26.89 -22.68 7.47
C ASN A 197 25.51 -23.10 7.98
N LEU A 198 24.54 -22.17 8.06
CA LEU A 198 23.16 -22.48 8.47
C LEU A 198 22.38 -23.04 7.27
N GLU A 199 21.97 -24.30 7.36
CA GLU A 199 21.12 -24.98 6.38
C GLU A 199 19.74 -25.24 6.94
N GLY A 200 18.73 -25.41 6.05
CA GLY A 200 17.36 -25.78 6.43
C GLY A 200 16.55 -24.66 7.08
N ALA A 201 17.11 -23.48 7.27
CA ALA A 201 16.34 -22.28 7.61
C ALA A 201 15.68 -21.71 6.35
N TRP A 202 14.43 -21.26 6.46
CA TRP A 202 13.71 -20.63 5.36
C TRP A 202 12.79 -19.53 5.84
N SER A 203 12.42 -18.61 4.94
CA SER A 203 11.48 -17.55 5.25
C SER A 203 10.29 -17.59 4.30
N SER A 204 9.10 -17.24 4.80
CA SER A 204 7.90 -17.08 3.98
C SER A 204 7.79 -15.66 3.44
N PRO A 205 7.00 -15.42 2.37
CA PRO A 205 6.68 -14.08 1.90
C PRO A 205 5.99 -13.19 2.95
N LEU A 206 5.39 -13.80 3.99
CA LEU A 206 4.78 -13.10 5.13
C LEU A 206 5.80 -12.61 6.18
N GLY A 207 7.10 -12.76 5.93
CA GLY A 207 8.16 -12.33 6.83
C GLY A 207 8.50 -13.30 7.97
N TYR A 208 7.80 -14.43 8.08
CA TYR A 208 8.11 -15.44 9.10
C TYR A 208 9.35 -16.23 8.74
N LYS A 209 10.22 -16.45 9.73
CA LYS A 209 11.43 -17.27 9.64
C LYS A 209 11.26 -18.57 10.37
N TYR A 210 11.60 -19.67 9.70
CA TYR A 210 11.41 -21.03 10.21
C TYR A 210 12.75 -21.71 10.36
N PHE A 211 13.01 -22.21 11.56
CA PHE A 211 14.27 -22.87 11.95
C PHE A 211 14.08 -24.33 12.37
N MET A 212 12.87 -24.89 12.23
CA MET A 212 12.56 -26.25 12.72
C MET A 212 13.39 -27.37 12.06
N TYR A 213 13.95 -27.11 10.90
CA TYR A 213 14.86 -28.02 10.19
C TYR A 213 16.27 -27.44 10.05
N ALA A 214 16.56 -26.38 10.79
CA ALA A 214 17.85 -25.71 10.68
C ALA A 214 18.95 -26.52 11.36
N THR A 215 20.08 -26.65 10.68
CA THR A 215 21.31 -27.27 11.19
C THR A 215 22.52 -26.42 10.83
N MET A 216 23.54 -26.46 11.67
CA MET A 216 24.84 -25.85 11.34
C MET A 216 25.74 -26.91 10.72
N LYS A 217 26.35 -26.60 9.59
CA LYS A 217 27.48 -27.39 9.07
C LYS A 217 28.64 -27.31 10.03
N ALA A 218 29.30 -28.43 10.24
CA ALA A 218 30.54 -28.50 11.01
C ALA A 218 31.73 -27.85 10.25
#